data_8df1098b69d099194be6350b8d618abc
#
_entry.id   8df1098b69d099194be6350b8d618abc
#
_cell.length_a   1.000
_cell.length_b   1.000
_cell.length_c   1.000
_cell.angle_alpha   90.00
_cell.angle_beta   90.00
_cell.angle_gamma   90.00
#
_symmetry.space_group_name_H-M   'P 1'
#
loop_
_entity.id
_entity.type
_entity.pdbx_description
1 polymer ?
#
loop_
_entity_poly.entity_id
_entity_poly.type
_entity_poly.pdbx_seq_one_letter_code
_entity_poly.pdbx_strand_id
1 'polypeptide(L)'
;TPIAVIVKNSNQKSSDYDQLKSEYRAGHADKTTELKYGHRDHRGGGRASGRETLSRVIGGYFASLILPNVIFSSGISKLGPIHCNKKNFNSTSPLGLLDESFDTKVEELLLSYKEKGESCGGEVLVKIQNCPQGLGEPVFDKLKADLGKSLLSIGSCMGVSFGRGQDFAHLLGSDISKDSDNFGGIEGGISNGEDIFIQLVFKAPSTVGEKAKEGRHDPCILPRVLPVIESMCKLTIADHFLRQNAYQIKKPD
;
A
#
# COMPACT_ATOMS: atom_id res chain seq x y z
N THR A 1 25.35 -7.74 -12.01
CA THR A 1 26.00 -8.07 -10.72
C THR A 1 24.97 -7.95 -9.58
N PRO A 2 25.05 -8.81 -8.55
CA PRO A 2 24.19 -8.70 -7.38
C PRO A 2 24.38 -7.36 -6.66
N ILE A 3 23.27 -6.82 -6.14
CA ILE A 3 23.26 -5.61 -5.33
C ILE A 3 22.86 -5.99 -3.91
N ALA A 4 23.65 -5.58 -2.92
CA ALA A 4 23.33 -5.72 -1.51
C ALA A 4 23.21 -4.35 -0.85
N VAL A 5 22.10 -4.12 -0.15
CA VAL A 5 21.87 -2.89 0.63
C VAL A 5 21.65 -3.27 2.09
N ILE A 6 22.44 -2.68 2.97
CA ILE A 6 22.39 -2.96 4.42
C ILE A 6 22.02 -1.67 5.14
N VAL A 7 20.93 -1.70 5.90
CA VAL A 7 20.50 -0.61 6.78
C VAL A 7 20.60 -1.07 8.23
N LYS A 8 21.49 -0.45 9.01
CA LYS A 8 21.67 -0.78 10.42
C LYS A 8 20.53 -0.18 11.26
N ASN A 9 19.98 -0.95 12.20
CA ASN A 9 19.03 -0.46 13.19
C ASN A 9 19.77 0.09 14.41
N SER A 10 19.99 1.40 14.46
CA SER A 10 20.70 2.08 15.56
C SER A 10 19.81 2.42 16.77
N ASN A 11 18.48 2.31 16.64
CA ASN A 11 17.51 2.77 17.64
C ASN A 11 16.71 1.63 18.29
N GLN A 12 17.20 0.39 18.24
CA GLN A 12 16.53 -0.75 18.86
C GLN A 12 16.63 -0.66 20.38
N LYS A 13 15.48 -0.70 21.08
CA LYS A 13 15.38 -0.89 22.53
C LYS A 13 14.64 -2.18 22.80
N SER A 14 15.37 -3.25 23.10
CA SER A 14 14.79 -4.60 23.29
C SER A 14 13.88 -4.67 24.52
N SER A 15 14.17 -3.89 25.56
CA SER A 15 13.38 -3.81 26.79
C SER A 15 11.92 -3.38 26.59
N ASP A 16 11.64 -2.60 25.56
CA ASP A 16 10.27 -2.13 25.25
C ASP A 16 9.32 -3.28 24.85
N TYR A 17 9.87 -4.49 24.65
CA TYR A 17 9.13 -5.67 24.16
C TYR A 17 9.04 -6.82 25.15
N ASP A 18 9.60 -6.70 26.36
CA ASP A 18 9.67 -7.80 27.32
C ASP A 18 8.28 -8.31 27.75
N GLN A 19 7.30 -7.41 27.91
CA GLN A 19 5.91 -7.79 28.21
C GLN A 19 5.24 -8.60 27.09
N LEU A 20 5.67 -8.39 25.84
CA LEU A 20 5.12 -9.11 24.69
C LEU A 20 5.61 -10.56 24.60
N LYS A 21 6.53 -10.97 25.46
CA LYS A 21 7.02 -12.37 25.51
C LYS A 21 5.92 -13.34 25.85
N SER A 22 5.01 -12.97 26.75
CA SER A 22 3.91 -13.82 27.25
C SER A 22 2.53 -13.42 26.72
N GLU A 23 2.38 -12.24 26.10
CA GLU A 23 1.10 -11.73 25.65
C GLU A 23 1.06 -11.55 24.13
N TYR A 24 -0.09 -11.83 23.53
CA TYR A 24 -0.35 -11.53 22.12
C TYR A 24 -1.08 -10.21 21.99
N ARG A 25 -0.65 -9.37 21.05
CA ARG A 25 -1.39 -8.17 20.68
C ARG A 25 -2.64 -8.57 19.86
N ALA A 26 -3.80 -8.08 20.27
CA ALA A 26 -5.04 -8.33 19.54
C ALA A 26 -4.94 -7.77 18.09
N GLY A 27 -5.36 -8.55 17.10
CA GLY A 27 -5.31 -8.13 15.69
C GLY A 27 -3.90 -7.97 15.10
N HIS A 28 -2.86 -8.42 15.80
CA HIS A 28 -1.48 -8.50 15.30
C HIS A 28 -1.13 -9.94 14.90
N ALA A 29 -0.08 -10.12 14.11
CA ALA A 29 0.38 -11.44 13.65
C ALA A 29 1.07 -12.30 14.72
N ASP A 30 1.18 -11.84 15.97
CA ASP A 30 1.92 -12.52 17.03
C ASP A 30 1.46 -13.98 17.22
N LYS A 31 0.16 -14.17 17.46
CA LYS A 31 -0.44 -15.50 17.68
C LYS A 31 -0.35 -16.40 16.45
N THR A 32 -0.67 -15.86 15.28
CA THR A 32 -0.68 -16.63 14.03
C THR A 32 0.72 -17.03 13.57
N THR A 33 1.71 -16.19 13.83
CA THR A 33 3.12 -16.49 13.56
C THR A 33 3.59 -17.65 14.45
N GLU A 34 3.28 -17.61 15.74
CA GLU A 34 3.66 -18.68 16.68
C GLU A 34 2.94 -19.99 16.37
N LEU A 35 1.65 -19.94 16.05
CA LEU A 35 0.88 -21.12 15.61
C LEU A 35 1.46 -21.77 14.35
N LYS A 36 1.97 -20.95 13.41
CA LYS A 36 2.49 -21.46 12.14
C LYS A 36 3.90 -22.02 12.27
N TYR A 37 4.78 -21.34 13.01
CA TYR A 37 6.21 -21.65 13.04
C TYR A 37 6.69 -22.27 14.35
N GLY A 38 5.81 -22.43 15.35
CA GLY A 38 6.15 -22.92 16.69
C GLY A 38 6.94 -21.94 17.56
N HIS A 39 7.28 -20.78 17.01
CA HIS A 39 7.97 -19.72 17.72
C HIS A 39 7.75 -18.36 17.06
N ARG A 40 7.97 -17.28 17.81
CA ARG A 40 7.97 -15.90 17.32
C ARG A 40 9.10 -15.09 17.93
N ASP A 41 9.61 -14.11 17.21
CA ASP A 41 10.46 -13.10 17.81
C ASP A 41 9.61 -11.96 18.38
N HIS A 42 9.48 -11.90 19.70
CA HIS A 42 8.73 -10.85 20.40
C HIS A 42 9.43 -9.48 20.35
N ARG A 43 10.74 -9.44 20.05
CA ARG A 43 11.59 -8.25 20.03
C ARG A 43 11.41 -7.45 18.73
N GLY A 44 10.31 -6.74 18.59
CA GLY A 44 10.04 -5.85 17.46
C GLY A 44 9.23 -6.47 16.31
N GLY A 45 8.67 -7.67 16.50
CA GLY A 45 7.67 -8.27 15.60
C GLY A 45 8.21 -8.92 14.33
N GLY A 46 9.52 -9.06 14.16
CA GLY A 46 10.12 -9.80 13.04
C GLY A 46 9.59 -9.36 11.67
N ARG A 47 9.19 -10.34 10.83
CA ARG A 47 8.61 -10.10 9.50
C ARG A 47 7.20 -9.51 9.51
N ALA A 48 6.52 -9.52 10.65
CA ALA A 48 5.21 -8.86 10.82
C ALA A 48 5.34 -7.38 11.22
N SER A 49 6.56 -6.88 11.42
CA SER A 49 6.83 -5.47 11.72
C SER A 49 6.80 -4.62 10.45
N GLY A 50 6.27 -3.40 10.55
CA GLY A 50 6.36 -2.41 9.47
C GLY A 50 7.80 -2.07 9.04
N ARG A 51 8.82 -2.43 9.85
CA ARG A 51 10.24 -2.23 9.49
C ARG A 51 10.69 -3.04 8.28
N GLU A 52 10.05 -4.18 7.99
CA GLU A 52 10.39 -4.98 6.81
C GLU A 52 10.09 -4.23 5.51
N THR A 53 9.17 -3.26 5.53
CA THR A 53 8.78 -2.48 4.34
C THR A 53 9.90 -1.58 3.82
N LEU A 54 10.92 -1.29 4.62
CA LEU A 54 12.12 -0.56 4.18
C LEU A 54 12.77 -1.26 2.97
N SER A 55 12.90 -2.59 3.00
CA SER A 55 13.47 -3.35 1.88
C SER A 55 12.61 -3.26 0.62
N ARG A 56 11.27 -3.15 0.76
CA ARG A 56 10.35 -2.94 -0.36
C ARG A 56 10.55 -1.58 -1.00
N VAL A 57 10.75 -0.52 -0.20
CA VAL A 57 11.02 0.84 -0.70
C VAL A 57 12.34 0.90 -1.45
N ILE A 58 13.38 0.23 -0.93
CA ILE A 58 14.66 0.11 -1.63
C ILE A 58 14.49 -0.63 -2.97
N GLY A 59 13.77 -1.74 -2.97
CA GLY A 59 13.45 -2.49 -4.19
C GLY A 59 12.67 -1.64 -5.21
N GLY A 60 11.71 -0.84 -4.73
CA GLY A 60 10.92 0.07 -5.55
C GLY A 60 11.77 1.16 -6.23
N TYR A 61 12.84 1.62 -5.58
CA TYR A 61 13.80 2.52 -6.21
C TYR A 61 14.48 1.85 -7.41
N PHE A 62 14.99 0.63 -7.26
CA PHE A 62 15.60 -0.09 -8.38
C PHE A 62 14.59 -0.40 -9.50
N ALA A 63 13.35 -0.74 -9.14
CA ALA A 63 12.28 -0.94 -10.12
C ALA A 63 11.98 0.32 -10.94
N SER A 64 12.04 1.51 -10.31
CA SER A 64 11.81 2.78 -11.02
C SER A 64 12.86 3.08 -12.10
N LEU A 65 14.08 2.56 -11.97
CA LEU A 65 15.13 2.71 -12.99
C LEU A 65 14.81 1.95 -14.29
N ILE A 66 13.96 0.94 -14.21
CA ILE A 66 13.49 0.16 -15.36
C ILE A 66 12.28 0.82 -16.02
N LEU A 67 11.59 1.70 -15.30
CA LEU A 67 10.33 2.34 -15.68
C LEU A 67 10.44 3.88 -15.71
N PRO A 68 11.38 4.48 -16.49
CA PRO A 68 11.71 5.89 -16.35
C PRO A 68 10.55 6.86 -16.69
N ASN A 69 9.58 6.41 -17.47
CA ASN A 69 8.45 7.24 -17.93
C ASN A 69 7.16 6.98 -17.17
N VAL A 70 7.13 5.97 -16.29
CA VAL A 70 5.93 5.65 -15.50
C VAL A 70 5.91 6.48 -14.23
N ILE A 71 4.82 7.19 -14.00
CA ILE A 71 4.62 8.05 -12.82
C ILE A 71 3.71 7.33 -11.84
N PHE A 72 4.17 7.21 -10.61
CA PHE A 72 3.42 6.60 -9.52
C PHE A 72 3.11 7.68 -8.49
N SER A 73 1.83 7.88 -8.21
CA SER A 73 1.36 8.84 -7.22
C SER A 73 0.37 8.18 -6.28
N SER A 74 0.48 8.46 -5.00
CA SER A 74 -0.47 7.98 -4.01
C SER A 74 -0.85 9.10 -3.05
N GLY A 75 -2.05 9.02 -2.49
CA GLY A 75 -2.49 9.99 -1.49
C GLY A 75 -3.67 9.47 -0.67
N ILE A 76 -3.80 10.02 0.52
CA ILE A 76 -4.83 9.65 1.47
C ILE A 76 -6.12 10.35 1.08
N SER A 77 -7.17 9.59 0.77
CA SER A 77 -8.52 10.09 0.48
C SER A 77 -9.42 10.10 1.70
N LYS A 78 -9.13 9.25 2.70
CA LYS A 78 -9.89 9.17 3.94
C LYS A 78 -8.99 8.81 5.10
N LEU A 79 -9.13 9.48 6.22
CA LEU A 79 -8.41 9.19 7.46
C LEU A 79 -9.40 9.24 8.63
N GLY A 80 -9.66 8.08 9.24
CA GLY A 80 -10.70 7.97 10.25
C GLY A 80 -12.05 8.49 9.72
N PRO A 81 -12.68 9.46 10.40
CA PRO A 81 -13.95 10.06 9.97
C PRO A 81 -13.78 11.18 8.92
N ILE A 82 -12.55 11.60 8.62
CA ILE A 82 -12.29 12.70 7.69
C ILE A 82 -12.19 12.17 6.26
N HIS A 83 -12.95 12.76 5.35
CA HIS A 83 -12.92 12.47 3.91
C HIS A 83 -12.40 13.70 3.18
N CYS A 84 -11.42 13.52 2.31
CA CYS A 84 -10.96 14.56 1.39
C CYS A 84 -12.03 14.85 0.32
N ASN A 85 -12.30 16.13 0.10
CA ASN A 85 -13.26 16.54 -0.93
C ASN A 85 -12.65 16.53 -2.33
N LYS A 86 -11.34 16.75 -2.43
CA LYS A 86 -10.56 16.76 -3.68
C LYS A 86 -9.73 15.51 -3.80
N LYS A 87 -9.48 15.07 -5.05
CA LYS A 87 -8.57 13.97 -5.39
C LYS A 87 -7.37 14.54 -6.15
N ASN A 88 -6.60 15.43 -5.49
CA ASN A 88 -5.45 16.10 -6.09
C ASN A 88 -4.17 15.30 -5.81
N PHE A 89 -3.69 14.54 -6.78
CA PHE A 89 -2.42 13.79 -6.68
C PHE A 89 -1.16 14.69 -6.68
N ASN A 90 -1.31 15.98 -6.94
CA ASN A 90 -0.25 16.99 -6.82
C ASN A 90 -0.37 17.80 -5.51
N SER A 91 -1.13 17.30 -4.53
CA SER A 91 -1.25 17.93 -3.21
C SER A 91 0.11 18.07 -2.53
N THR A 92 0.32 19.20 -1.87
CA THR A 92 1.54 19.50 -1.09
C THR A 92 1.40 19.16 0.39
N SER A 93 0.34 18.43 0.75
CA SER A 93 0.10 18.00 2.12
C SER A 93 1.29 17.25 2.73
N PRO A 94 1.84 17.68 3.87
CA PRO A 94 2.91 16.98 4.57
C PRO A 94 2.46 15.64 5.13
N LEU A 95 1.14 15.44 5.27
CA LEU A 95 0.54 14.18 5.71
C LEU A 95 0.21 13.25 4.53
N GLY A 96 0.37 13.72 3.29
CA GLY A 96 0.04 12.98 2.09
C GLY A 96 -1.47 12.92 1.79
N LEU A 97 -2.26 13.89 2.28
CA LEU A 97 -3.68 14.00 1.94
C LEU A 97 -3.85 14.47 0.49
N LEU A 98 -4.85 13.93 -0.20
CA LEU A 98 -5.25 14.39 -1.55
C LEU A 98 -5.92 15.77 -1.53
N ASP A 99 -6.21 16.30 -0.36
CA ASP A 99 -6.76 17.64 -0.14
C ASP A 99 -6.10 18.27 1.07
N GLU A 100 -5.12 19.13 0.85
CA GLU A 100 -4.32 19.81 1.87
C GLU A 100 -5.14 20.72 2.79
N SER A 101 -6.34 21.10 2.37
CA SER A 101 -7.22 21.92 3.22
C SER A 101 -7.67 21.21 4.50
N PHE A 102 -7.46 19.90 4.58
CA PHE A 102 -7.77 19.09 5.77
C PHE A 102 -6.57 18.84 6.69
N ASP A 103 -5.35 19.29 6.36
CA ASP A 103 -4.14 18.99 7.13
C ASP A 103 -4.30 19.33 8.62
N THR A 104 -4.67 20.56 8.94
CA THR A 104 -4.86 21.00 10.34
C THR A 104 -5.89 20.13 11.08
N LYS A 105 -7.01 19.84 10.44
CA LYS A 105 -8.07 19.02 11.04
C LYS A 105 -7.62 17.58 11.29
N VAL A 106 -6.79 17.03 10.39
CA VAL A 106 -6.23 15.68 10.54
C VAL A 106 -5.15 15.68 11.63
N GLU A 107 -4.31 16.70 11.72
CA GLU A 107 -3.31 16.81 12.80
C GLU A 107 -3.97 16.85 14.16
N GLU A 108 -4.99 17.69 14.34
CA GLU A 108 -5.77 17.78 15.59
C GLU A 108 -6.41 16.43 15.96
N LEU A 109 -6.97 15.73 14.97
CA LEU A 109 -7.55 14.40 15.15
C LEU A 109 -6.50 13.39 15.63
N LEU A 110 -5.35 13.35 14.96
CA LEU A 110 -4.26 12.43 15.30
C LEU A 110 -3.67 12.70 16.68
N LEU A 111 -3.53 13.98 17.07
CA LEU A 111 -3.11 14.37 18.43
C LEU A 111 -4.12 13.90 19.45
N SER A 112 -5.42 14.14 19.23
CA SER A 112 -6.50 13.66 20.11
C SER A 112 -6.49 12.14 20.27
N TYR A 113 -6.27 11.39 19.17
CA TYR A 113 -6.17 9.93 19.25
C TYR A 113 -4.94 9.46 20.03
N LYS A 114 -3.80 10.11 19.84
CA LYS A 114 -2.59 9.82 20.60
C LYS A 114 -2.80 10.02 22.12
N GLU A 115 -3.42 11.12 22.52
CA GLU A 115 -3.75 11.42 23.93
C GLU A 115 -4.71 10.40 24.53
N LYS A 116 -5.71 9.95 23.77
CA LYS A 116 -6.70 8.96 24.19
C LYS A 116 -6.17 7.51 24.12
N GLY A 117 -5.01 7.29 23.54
CA GLY A 117 -4.53 5.94 23.23
C GLY A 117 -5.36 5.25 22.15
N GLU A 118 -5.91 6.00 21.20
CA GLU A 118 -6.72 5.51 20.10
C GLU A 118 -5.94 5.48 18.78
N SER A 119 -6.54 4.83 17.77
CA SER A 119 -5.97 4.72 16.44
C SER A 119 -7.07 4.73 15.37
N CYS A 120 -6.71 5.06 14.14
CA CYS A 120 -7.62 5.00 13.01
C CYS A 120 -6.96 4.40 11.77
N GLY A 121 -7.80 3.84 10.92
CA GLY A 121 -7.47 3.45 9.56
C GLY A 121 -7.90 4.51 8.55
N GLY A 122 -7.99 4.11 7.29
CA GLY A 122 -8.49 4.97 6.23
C GLY A 122 -8.28 4.39 4.85
N GLU A 123 -8.33 5.26 3.85
CA GLU A 123 -8.27 4.90 2.45
C GLU A 123 -7.16 5.67 1.73
N VAL A 124 -6.47 4.98 0.84
CA VAL A 124 -5.44 5.53 -0.04
C VAL A 124 -5.87 5.31 -1.48
N LEU A 125 -5.73 6.34 -2.31
CA LEU A 125 -5.85 6.22 -3.76
C LEU A 125 -4.46 6.21 -4.38
N VAL A 126 -4.30 5.40 -5.41
CA VAL A 126 -3.09 5.33 -6.24
C VAL A 126 -3.46 5.64 -7.67
N LYS A 127 -2.61 6.41 -8.32
CA LYS A 127 -2.66 6.70 -9.75
C LYS A 127 -1.33 6.31 -10.37
N ILE A 128 -1.35 5.48 -11.40
CA ILE A 128 -0.17 5.11 -12.19
C ILE A 128 -0.39 5.64 -13.60
N GLN A 129 0.48 6.56 -14.04
CA GLN A 129 0.38 7.19 -15.35
C GLN A 129 1.48 6.67 -16.29
N ASN A 130 1.19 6.68 -17.59
CA ASN A 130 2.09 6.21 -18.62
C ASN A 130 2.50 4.73 -18.45
N CYS A 131 1.62 3.91 -17.88
CA CYS A 131 1.85 2.47 -17.79
C CYS A 131 1.87 1.88 -19.21
N PRO A 132 2.91 1.10 -19.58
CA PRO A 132 2.93 0.44 -20.88
C PRO A 132 1.70 -0.43 -21.11
N GLN A 133 1.19 -0.46 -22.33
CA GLN A 133 0.13 -1.37 -22.75
C GLN A 133 0.61 -2.81 -22.78
N GLY A 134 -0.32 -3.77 -22.55
CA GLY A 134 -0.06 -5.17 -22.72
C GLY A 134 0.59 -5.87 -21.52
N LEU A 135 0.68 -5.21 -20.36
CA LEU A 135 1.22 -5.82 -19.14
C LEU A 135 0.15 -6.66 -18.45
N GLY A 136 0.46 -7.89 -18.15
CA GLY A 136 -0.42 -8.86 -17.51
C GLY A 136 -0.62 -10.10 -18.36
N GLU A 137 -0.72 -11.26 -17.73
CA GLU A 137 -0.80 -12.56 -18.40
C GLU A 137 -2.03 -13.35 -17.92
N PRO A 138 -2.98 -13.65 -18.82
CA PRO A 138 -4.03 -14.61 -18.49
C PRO A 138 -3.38 -16.00 -18.29
N VAL A 139 -3.91 -16.88 -17.45
CA VAL A 139 -5.15 -16.77 -16.71
C VAL A 139 -4.91 -16.22 -15.31
N PHE A 140 -3.82 -16.62 -14.63
CA PHE A 140 -3.57 -16.36 -13.21
C PHE A 140 -2.73 -15.10 -12.96
N ASP A 141 -1.76 -14.79 -13.83
CA ASP A 141 -0.84 -13.67 -13.67
C ASP A 141 -1.37 -12.37 -14.30
N LYS A 142 -2.67 -12.14 -14.15
CA LYS A 142 -3.31 -10.88 -14.54
C LYS A 142 -2.69 -9.73 -13.76
N LEU A 143 -2.43 -8.60 -14.43
CA LEU A 143 -1.82 -7.44 -13.77
C LEU A 143 -2.56 -7.02 -12.49
N LYS A 144 -3.91 -7.00 -12.51
CA LYS A 144 -4.70 -6.69 -11.31
C LYS A 144 -4.56 -7.75 -10.20
N ALA A 145 -4.33 -9.02 -10.55
CA ALA A 145 -4.14 -10.09 -9.57
C ALA A 145 -2.80 -9.92 -8.85
N ASP A 146 -1.72 -9.65 -9.58
CA ASP A 146 -0.40 -9.46 -9.00
C ASP A 146 -0.28 -8.12 -8.26
N LEU A 147 -0.87 -7.03 -8.76
CA LEU A 147 -1.01 -5.79 -8.00
C LEU A 147 -1.81 -6.01 -6.70
N GLY A 148 -2.93 -6.72 -6.76
CA GLY A 148 -3.72 -7.08 -5.57
C GLY A 148 -2.91 -7.89 -4.57
N LYS A 149 -2.21 -8.94 -5.01
CA LYS A 149 -1.32 -9.77 -4.19
C LYS A 149 -0.22 -8.94 -3.52
N SER A 150 0.46 -8.09 -4.28
CA SER A 150 1.55 -7.27 -3.78
C SER A 150 1.08 -6.24 -2.75
N LEU A 151 -0.03 -5.57 -3.01
CA LEU A 151 -0.60 -4.54 -2.14
C LEU A 151 -1.25 -5.13 -0.88
N LEU A 152 -1.98 -6.25 -0.99
CA LEU A 152 -2.51 -6.97 0.18
C LEU A 152 -1.42 -7.59 1.06
N SER A 153 -0.20 -7.76 0.54
CA SER A 153 0.95 -8.18 1.36
C SER A 153 1.46 -7.10 2.31
N ILE A 154 1.04 -5.85 2.14
CA ILE A 154 1.39 -4.75 3.04
C ILE A 154 0.61 -4.94 4.35
N GLY A 155 1.31 -4.89 5.47
CA GLY A 155 0.68 -5.01 6.79
C GLY A 155 -0.43 -3.97 6.98
N SER A 156 -1.55 -4.38 7.57
CA SER A 156 -2.78 -3.57 7.78
C SER A 156 -3.59 -3.25 6.53
N CYS A 157 -3.16 -3.60 5.32
CA CYS A 157 -4.00 -3.51 4.14
C CYS A 157 -5.10 -4.59 4.21
N MET A 158 -6.36 -4.17 4.10
CA MET A 158 -7.54 -5.05 4.24
C MET A 158 -8.36 -5.15 2.96
N GLY A 159 -8.16 -4.23 2.01
CA GLY A 159 -8.87 -4.23 0.76
C GLY A 159 -8.11 -3.52 -0.34
N VAL A 160 -8.27 -4.02 -1.56
CA VAL A 160 -7.75 -3.44 -2.80
C VAL A 160 -8.84 -3.51 -3.85
N SER A 161 -9.10 -2.42 -4.53
CA SER A 161 -10.03 -2.38 -5.66
C SER A 161 -9.46 -1.55 -6.81
N PHE A 162 -9.96 -1.81 -8.02
CA PHE A 162 -9.49 -1.19 -9.27
C PHE A 162 -10.64 -0.46 -9.95
N GLY A 163 -10.34 0.68 -10.59
CA GLY A 163 -11.34 1.47 -11.31
C GLY A 163 -12.49 1.90 -10.39
N ARG A 164 -13.71 1.53 -10.77
CA ARG A 164 -14.94 1.81 -10.00
C ARG A 164 -15.05 0.94 -8.71
N GLY A 165 -14.18 -0.06 -8.55
CA GLY A 165 -14.13 -0.87 -7.35
C GLY A 165 -15.46 -1.56 -7.03
N GLN A 166 -16.00 -1.31 -5.82
CA GLN A 166 -17.25 -1.92 -5.37
C GLN A 166 -18.50 -1.37 -6.11
N ASP A 167 -18.41 -0.19 -6.72
CA ASP A 167 -19.53 0.40 -7.46
C ASP A 167 -19.95 -0.47 -8.65
N PHE A 168 -19.05 -1.33 -9.18
CA PHE A 168 -19.40 -2.28 -10.24
C PHE A 168 -20.59 -3.17 -9.90
N ALA A 169 -20.85 -3.43 -8.63
CA ALA A 169 -21.99 -4.24 -8.19
C ALA A 169 -23.35 -3.58 -8.50
N HIS A 170 -23.36 -2.27 -8.74
CA HIS A 170 -24.57 -1.48 -8.98
C HIS A 170 -24.66 -0.96 -10.41
N LEU A 171 -23.62 -1.12 -11.24
CA LEU A 171 -23.60 -0.66 -12.61
C LEU A 171 -24.27 -1.67 -13.55
N LEU A 172 -25.04 -1.17 -14.51
CA LEU A 172 -25.56 -1.98 -15.61
C LEU A 172 -24.45 -2.22 -16.66
N GLY A 173 -24.48 -3.35 -17.33
CA GLY A 173 -23.52 -3.65 -18.40
C GLY A 173 -23.46 -2.59 -19.50
N SER A 174 -24.60 -1.96 -19.82
CA SER A 174 -24.69 -0.83 -20.75
C SER A 174 -23.99 0.45 -20.25
N ASP A 175 -23.85 0.63 -18.93
CA ASP A 175 -23.15 1.79 -18.36
C ASP A 175 -21.65 1.54 -18.31
N ILE A 176 -21.25 0.30 -18.04
CA ILE A 176 -19.85 -0.10 -18.02
C ILE A 176 -19.21 0.04 -19.40
N SER A 177 -19.91 -0.33 -20.46
CA SER A 177 -19.37 -0.32 -21.84
C SER A 177 -19.22 1.09 -22.44
N LYS A 178 -19.76 2.12 -21.81
CA LYS A 178 -19.72 3.51 -22.33
C LYS A 178 -18.43 4.26 -21.95
N ASP A 179 -17.69 3.78 -20.98
CA ASP A 179 -16.58 4.53 -20.41
C ASP A 179 -15.47 3.56 -19.98
N SER A 180 -14.32 3.63 -20.67
CA SER A 180 -13.15 2.81 -20.39
C SER A 180 -12.55 3.13 -19.01
N ASP A 181 -12.71 4.36 -18.50
CA ASP A 181 -12.21 4.78 -17.17
C ASP A 181 -12.81 3.94 -16.04
N ASN A 182 -13.96 3.30 -16.27
CA ASN A 182 -14.57 2.39 -15.31
C ASN A 182 -13.60 1.27 -14.86
N PHE A 183 -12.78 0.75 -15.78
CA PHE A 183 -11.87 -0.37 -15.49
C PHE A 183 -10.56 0.06 -14.82
N GLY A 184 -10.29 1.39 -14.74
CA GLY A 184 -9.08 1.92 -14.12
C GLY A 184 -7.80 1.42 -14.79
N GLY A 185 -7.73 1.46 -16.12
CA GLY A 185 -6.55 1.18 -16.93
C GLY A 185 -6.20 -0.31 -17.10
N ILE A 186 -7.04 -1.24 -16.60
CA ILE A 186 -6.79 -2.70 -16.70
C ILE A 186 -8.05 -3.41 -17.18
N GLU A 187 -8.04 -3.90 -18.41
CA GLU A 187 -9.13 -4.67 -18.99
C GLU A 187 -8.72 -6.14 -19.20
N GLY A 188 -9.62 -7.06 -18.87
CA GLY A 188 -9.31 -8.49 -18.99
C GLY A 188 -8.12 -8.98 -18.14
N GLY A 189 -7.52 -8.09 -17.35
CA GLY A 189 -6.31 -8.35 -16.56
C GLY A 189 -5.03 -7.83 -17.21
N ILE A 190 -5.13 -7.10 -18.32
CA ILE A 190 -4.02 -6.54 -19.09
C ILE A 190 -4.14 -5.01 -19.10
N SER A 191 -3.02 -4.30 -18.98
CA SER A 191 -3.00 -2.82 -19.08
C SER A 191 -3.36 -2.35 -20.48
N ASN A 192 -4.25 -1.36 -20.57
CA ASN A 192 -4.73 -0.81 -21.84
C ASN A 192 -4.02 0.51 -22.24
N GLY A 193 -3.10 1.02 -21.40
CA GLY A 193 -2.35 2.26 -21.64
C GLY A 193 -2.96 3.51 -21.02
N GLU A 194 -4.15 3.40 -20.45
CA GLU A 194 -4.76 4.46 -19.67
C GLU A 194 -4.17 4.52 -18.25
N ASP A 195 -4.50 5.58 -17.52
CA ASP A 195 -4.10 5.71 -16.12
C ASP A 195 -4.68 4.59 -15.27
N ILE A 196 -3.85 3.92 -14.47
CA ILE A 196 -4.32 2.87 -13.56
C ILE A 196 -4.73 3.51 -12.24
N PHE A 197 -5.99 3.24 -11.83
CA PHE A 197 -6.53 3.71 -10.55
C PHE A 197 -6.76 2.54 -9.60
N ILE A 198 -6.20 2.65 -8.39
CA ILE A 198 -6.31 1.65 -7.34
C ILE A 198 -6.76 2.35 -6.05
N GLN A 199 -7.70 1.73 -5.34
CA GLN A 199 -8.11 2.14 -4.00
C GLN A 199 -7.73 1.07 -2.98
N LEU A 200 -7.11 1.49 -1.88
CA LEU A 200 -6.73 0.61 -0.78
C LEU A 200 -7.43 1.03 0.51
N VAL A 201 -7.77 0.03 1.32
CA VAL A 201 -8.33 0.22 2.66
C VAL A 201 -7.36 -0.34 3.69
N PHE A 202 -7.04 0.46 4.68
CA PHE A 202 -6.16 0.09 5.79
C PHE A 202 -6.92 0.10 7.12
N LYS A 203 -6.76 -0.97 7.91
CA LYS A 203 -7.28 -1.00 9.27
C LYS A 203 -6.45 -0.10 10.19
N ALA A 204 -7.05 0.29 11.30
CA ALA A 204 -6.36 0.96 12.39
C ALA A 204 -5.20 0.11 12.96
N PRO A 205 -4.11 0.73 13.44
CA PRO A 205 -3.10 0.06 14.25
C PRO A 205 -3.72 -0.66 15.45
N SER A 206 -3.22 -1.86 15.76
CA SER A 206 -3.85 -2.73 16.76
C SER A 206 -3.50 -2.38 18.21
N THR A 207 -2.48 -1.54 18.42
CA THR A 207 -2.08 -1.13 19.77
C THR A 207 -2.90 0.08 20.20
N VAL A 208 -3.73 -0.11 21.21
CA VAL A 208 -4.64 0.93 21.75
C VAL A 208 -4.64 0.89 23.28
N GLY A 209 -5.27 1.90 23.92
CA GLY A 209 -5.37 2.04 25.36
C GLY A 209 -4.07 2.56 26.00
N GLU A 210 -3.85 2.24 27.27
CA GLU A 210 -2.67 2.71 28.01
C GLU A 210 -1.34 2.30 27.34
N LYS A 211 -1.28 1.09 26.77
CA LYS A 211 -0.10 0.62 26.02
C LYS A 211 0.26 1.51 24.82
N ALA A 212 -0.72 2.19 24.22
CA ALA A 212 -0.48 3.13 23.12
C ALA A 212 0.03 4.49 23.61
N LYS A 213 -0.38 4.91 24.82
CA LYS A 213 0.06 6.16 25.43
C LYS A 213 1.52 6.10 25.89
N GLU A 214 1.94 4.97 26.44
CA GLU A 214 3.29 4.76 26.98
C GLU A 214 4.33 4.51 25.89
N GLY A 215 3.93 4.07 24.71
CA GLY A 215 4.80 3.63 23.63
C GLY A 215 4.98 4.65 22.50
N ARG A 216 5.87 4.29 21.55
CA ARG A 216 6.08 5.02 20.30
C ARG A 216 5.10 4.54 19.22
N HIS A 217 3.81 4.48 19.54
CA HIS A 217 2.80 4.02 18.60
C HIS A 217 2.22 5.18 17.80
N ASP A 218 2.12 4.98 16.50
CA ASP A 218 1.44 5.94 15.64
C ASP A 218 -0.07 5.70 15.71
N PRO A 219 -0.89 6.74 15.88
CA PRO A 219 -2.34 6.61 15.82
C PRO A 219 -2.85 6.26 14.43
N CYS A 220 -2.04 6.49 13.39
CA CYS A 220 -2.35 6.15 12.01
C CYS A 220 -1.09 5.86 11.22
N ILE A 221 -1.12 4.81 10.37
CA ILE A 221 0.03 4.42 9.54
C ILE A 221 0.01 5.03 8.14
N LEU A 222 -1.11 5.62 7.72
CA LEU A 222 -1.32 6.02 6.33
C LEU A 222 -0.23 6.94 5.77
N PRO A 223 0.21 8.00 6.46
CA PRO A 223 1.28 8.86 5.93
C PRO A 223 2.59 8.11 5.67
N ARG A 224 2.87 7.06 6.44
CA ARG A 224 4.10 6.27 6.33
C ARG A 224 4.03 5.16 5.30
N VAL A 225 2.82 4.72 4.94
CA VAL A 225 2.64 3.60 4.02
C VAL A 225 2.64 4.02 2.55
N LEU A 226 2.44 5.30 2.24
CA LEU A 226 2.41 5.80 0.86
C LEU A 226 3.64 5.37 0.04
N PRO A 227 4.89 5.60 0.48
CA PRO A 227 6.07 5.18 -0.28
C PRO A 227 6.17 3.64 -0.42
N VAL A 228 5.60 2.89 0.51
CA VAL A 228 5.56 1.42 0.43
C VAL A 228 4.59 0.98 -0.66
N ILE A 229 3.41 1.58 -0.71
CA ILE A 229 2.38 1.31 -1.73
C ILE A 229 2.95 1.56 -3.13
N GLU A 230 3.53 2.74 -3.35
CA GLU A 230 4.15 3.09 -4.64
C GLU A 230 5.26 2.12 -5.02
N SER A 231 6.09 1.72 -4.05
CA SER A 231 7.18 0.78 -4.29
C SER A 231 6.68 -0.61 -4.67
N MET A 232 5.58 -1.07 -4.07
CA MET A 232 4.97 -2.35 -4.44
C MET A 232 4.35 -2.29 -5.84
N CYS A 233 3.75 -1.17 -6.21
CA CYS A 233 3.29 -0.94 -7.59
C CYS A 233 4.47 -0.95 -8.58
N LYS A 234 5.56 -0.23 -8.27
CA LYS A 234 6.78 -0.18 -9.09
C LYS A 234 7.36 -1.57 -9.32
N LEU A 235 7.50 -2.36 -8.26
CA LEU A 235 8.01 -3.73 -8.33
C LEU A 235 7.14 -4.62 -9.21
N THR A 236 5.82 -4.55 -9.06
CA THR A 236 4.89 -5.36 -9.84
C THR A 236 4.90 -4.96 -11.32
N ILE A 237 4.81 -3.66 -11.61
CA ILE A 237 4.85 -3.17 -13.00
C ILE A 237 6.19 -3.49 -13.67
N ALA A 238 7.31 -3.36 -12.95
CA ALA A 238 8.63 -3.70 -13.49
C ALA A 238 8.76 -5.18 -13.81
N ASP A 239 8.23 -6.08 -12.98
CA ASP A 239 8.23 -7.52 -13.24
C ASP A 239 7.44 -7.85 -14.52
N HIS A 240 6.21 -7.33 -14.63
CA HIS A 240 5.41 -7.52 -15.85
C HIS A 240 6.06 -6.89 -17.09
N PHE A 241 6.69 -5.73 -16.94
CA PHE A 241 7.42 -5.09 -18.05
C PHE A 241 8.59 -5.93 -18.54
N LEU A 242 9.36 -6.52 -17.63
CA LEU A 242 10.47 -7.42 -17.99
C LEU A 242 9.97 -8.71 -18.62
N ARG A 243 8.84 -9.28 -18.14
CA ARG A 243 8.19 -10.45 -18.77
C ARG A 243 7.74 -10.11 -20.20
N GLN A 244 7.08 -8.97 -20.38
CA GLN A 244 6.60 -8.52 -21.69
C GLN A 244 7.76 -8.34 -22.70
N ASN A 245 8.91 -7.87 -22.24
CA ASN A 245 10.09 -7.74 -23.10
C ASN A 245 10.60 -9.09 -23.63
N ALA A 246 10.31 -10.20 -22.95
CA ALA A 246 10.65 -11.55 -23.44
C ALA A 246 9.79 -11.99 -24.63
N TYR A 247 8.61 -11.39 -24.82
CA TYR A 247 7.70 -11.66 -25.94
C TYR A 247 7.95 -10.74 -27.15
N GLN A 248 9.09 -10.04 -27.22
CA GLN A 248 9.40 -9.19 -28.38
C GLN A 248 9.45 -10.04 -29.66
N ILE A 249 8.29 -10.22 -30.27
CA ILE A 249 8.18 -10.71 -31.62
C ILE A 249 8.63 -9.55 -32.51
N LYS A 250 9.81 -9.66 -33.15
CA LYS A 250 10.15 -8.77 -34.24
C LYS A 250 9.03 -8.86 -35.27
N LYS A 251 8.32 -7.74 -35.48
CA LYS A 251 7.41 -7.68 -36.64
C LYS A 251 8.25 -7.96 -37.85
N PRO A 252 7.87 -8.91 -38.75
CA PRO A 252 8.55 -9.07 -40.03
C PRO A 252 8.47 -7.71 -40.75
N ASP A 253 9.60 -7.31 -41.33
CA ASP A 253 9.72 -6.10 -42.13
C ASP A 253 8.70 -6.07 -43.28
#